data_f7ca78fedae877434bea970b9bee6782
#
_entry.id   f7ca78fedae877434bea970b9bee6782
#
_cell.length_a   1.000
_cell.length_b   1.000
_cell.length_c   1.000
_cell.angle_alpha   90.00
_cell.angle_beta   90.00
_cell.angle_gamma   90.00
#
_symmetry.space_group_name_H-M   'P 1'
#
loop_
_entity.id
_entity.type
_entity.pdbx_description
1 polymer ?
#
loop_
_entity_poly.entity_id
_entity_poly.type
_entity_poly.pdbx_seq_one_letter_code
_entity_poly.pdbx_strand_id
1 'polypeptide(L)'
;MPRILLFIFLIVQSLAYSQKTYNINKVDQSEIIIDGFVSEEERKTSLKTTVDYEWEPGYNTPARLETDVYLRYTESSLYVGVVAYGNPENIRGQVRPRDQMEGDLNEDTIFLRFDPFQDARSVFILASNAYGSQLDLRARNAISDDERYDITFNALYETKSSINDEGYVVEFLIPFNSIPYPSGKDQEWGFNVMRVFTLDGTQVWTIGDKYDRDNPCRICQISGKLIMDDLEFKSKTELLPYISSNLIGDRGVLSNNTIDYGKASSE
;
A
#
# COMPACT_ATOMS: atom_id res chain seq x y z
N MET A 1 21.68 30.05 59.18
CA MET A 1 21.67 28.77 58.49
C MET A 1 20.90 28.95 57.14
N PRO A 2 21.57 29.02 56.02
CA PRO A 2 20.87 29.18 54.72
C PRO A 2 20.30 27.88 54.25
N ARG A 3 19.02 27.88 53.89
CA ARG A 3 18.33 26.78 53.24
C ARG A 3 18.71 26.73 51.77
N ILE A 4 19.46 25.70 51.38
CA ILE A 4 19.78 25.40 49.97
C ILE A 4 18.53 24.79 49.34
N LEU A 5 17.87 25.51 48.42
CA LEU A 5 16.83 24.99 47.55
C LEU A 5 17.51 24.21 46.41
N LEU A 6 17.37 22.90 46.48
CA LEU A 6 17.82 22.00 45.42
C LEU A 6 16.76 22.02 44.31
N PHE A 7 17.01 22.72 43.20
CA PHE A 7 16.21 22.64 41.99
C PHE A 7 16.59 21.35 41.25
N ILE A 8 15.76 20.33 41.36
CA ILE A 8 15.84 19.12 40.51
C ILE A 8 15.27 19.50 39.15
N PHE A 9 16.14 19.72 38.17
CA PHE A 9 15.76 19.87 36.76
C PHE A 9 15.41 18.46 36.23
N LEU A 10 14.11 18.12 36.19
CA LEU A 10 13.61 16.95 35.48
C LEU A 10 13.78 17.21 33.99
N ILE A 11 14.86 16.70 33.40
CA ILE A 11 14.99 16.62 31.94
C ILE A 11 14.05 15.52 31.51
N VAL A 12 12.84 15.89 31.10
CA VAL A 12 11.97 15.05 30.33
C VAL A 12 12.62 14.89 28.95
N GLN A 13 13.35 13.81 28.75
CA GLN A 13 13.75 13.40 27.41
C GLN A 13 12.48 12.96 26.70
N SER A 14 11.86 13.89 25.99
CA SER A 14 10.91 13.52 24.96
C SER A 14 11.71 12.68 23.95
N LEU A 15 11.44 11.38 23.89
CA LEU A 15 11.85 10.52 22.79
C LEU A 15 11.11 11.06 21.55
N ALA A 16 11.69 12.05 20.90
CA ALA A 16 11.27 12.48 19.59
C ALA A 16 11.55 11.27 18.66
N TYR A 17 10.53 10.52 18.32
CA TYR A 17 10.62 9.58 17.23
C TYR A 17 10.99 10.42 16.00
N SER A 18 12.21 10.22 15.49
CA SER A 18 12.64 10.88 14.26
C SER A 18 11.78 10.36 13.13
N GLN A 19 10.94 11.22 12.60
CA GLN A 19 10.16 10.94 11.40
C GLN A 19 11.12 10.74 10.24
N LYS A 20 11.01 9.60 9.53
CA LYS A 20 11.79 9.35 8.32
C LYS A 20 11.26 10.24 7.19
N THR A 21 12.16 11.00 6.55
CA THR A 21 11.83 11.83 5.40
C THR A 21 12.56 11.30 4.18
N TYR A 22 11.81 11.03 3.13
CA TYR A 22 12.26 10.46 1.88
C TYR A 22 12.21 11.54 0.79
N ASN A 23 13.32 12.28 0.61
CA ASN A 23 13.46 13.20 -0.52
C ASN A 23 13.81 12.37 -1.76
N ILE A 24 12.80 12.01 -2.53
CA ILE A 24 12.97 11.12 -3.68
C ILE A 24 13.36 11.87 -4.94
N ASN A 25 14.12 11.22 -5.80
CA ASN A 25 14.64 11.83 -7.02
C ASN A 25 13.59 11.82 -8.13
N LYS A 26 13.46 12.94 -8.84
CA LYS A 26 12.74 13.01 -10.11
C LYS A 26 13.66 12.50 -11.21
N VAL A 27 13.17 11.57 -12.03
CA VAL A 27 13.88 10.96 -13.17
C VAL A 27 13.04 11.08 -14.44
N ASP A 28 13.66 10.86 -15.58
CA ASP A 28 12.93 10.82 -16.85
C ASP A 28 12.05 9.56 -16.94
N GLN A 29 10.92 9.64 -17.62
CA GLN A 29 10.00 8.51 -17.80
C GLN A 29 10.69 7.34 -18.55
N SER A 30 11.64 7.62 -19.42
CA SER A 30 12.42 6.62 -20.16
C SER A 30 13.38 5.81 -19.29
N GLU A 31 13.68 6.27 -18.07
CA GLU A 31 14.52 5.57 -17.11
C GLU A 31 13.75 4.54 -16.27
N ILE A 32 12.42 4.53 -16.35
CA ILE A 32 11.58 3.58 -15.63
C ILE A 32 11.30 2.37 -16.52
N ILE A 33 11.75 1.22 -16.06
CA ILE A 33 11.48 -0.09 -16.67
C ILE A 33 10.80 -0.94 -15.60
N ILE A 34 9.70 -1.56 -15.93
CA ILE A 34 8.97 -2.48 -15.04
C ILE A 34 9.11 -3.88 -15.61
N ASP A 35 10.15 -4.60 -15.19
CA ASP A 35 10.48 -5.93 -15.72
C ASP A 35 10.56 -7.03 -14.65
N GLY A 36 10.43 -6.66 -13.36
CA GLY A 36 10.52 -7.55 -12.21
C GLY A 36 11.95 -7.64 -11.65
N PHE A 37 12.81 -6.69 -12.02
CA PHE A 37 14.20 -6.65 -11.60
C PHE A 37 14.65 -5.22 -11.28
N VAL A 38 15.18 -4.97 -10.09
CA VAL A 38 15.77 -3.67 -9.74
C VAL A 38 17.25 -3.67 -10.13
N SER A 39 17.55 -3.11 -11.27
CA SER A 39 18.91 -3.04 -11.84
C SER A 39 19.85 -2.16 -11.01
N GLU A 40 21.16 -2.32 -11.21
CA GLU A 40 22.18 -1.49 -10.56
C GLU A 40 22.02 0.00 -10.88
N GLU A 41 21.55 0.35 -12.08
CA GLU A 41 21.30 1.74 -12.45
C GLU A 41 20.10 2.32 -11.74
N GLU A 42 19.03 1.54 -11.62
CA GLU A 42 17.84 1.92 -10.83
C GLU A 42 18.17 2.09 -9.37
N ARG A 43 18.98 1.21 -8.78
CA ARG A 43 19.45 1.33 -7.40
C ARG A 43 20.23 2.62 -7.17
N LYS A 44 21.06 3.04 -8.13
CA LYS A 44 21.89 4.27 -8.04
C LYS A 44 21.07 5.55 -8.15
N THR A 45 20.04 5.55 -8.99
CA THR A 45 19.20 6.74 -9.22
C THR A 45 18.05 6.87 -8.23
N SER A 46 17.73 5.80 -7.49
CA SER A 46 16.67 5.77 -6.49
C SER A 46 17.19 6.15 -5.10
N LEU A 47 16.29 6.72 -4.29
CA LEU A 47 16.51 6.77 -2.84
C LEU A 47 16.28 5.37 -2.27
N LYS A 48 17.27 4.85 -1.54
CA LYS A 48 17.14 3.56 -0.83
C LYS A 48 16.63 3.77 0.60
N THR A 49 15.67 2.96 1.02
CA THR A 49 15.26 2.78 2.41
C THR A 49 15.02 1.30 2.70
N THR A 50 14.71 0.94 3.95
CA THR A 50 14.56 -0.44 4.41
C THR A 50 13.32 -0.63 5.25
N VAL A 51 12.83 -1.87 5.35
CA VAL A 51 11.76 -2.28 6.24
C VAL A 51 12.41 -2.87 7.50
N ASP A 52 12.48 -2.05 8.57
CA ASP A 52 13.43 -2.27 9.66
C ASP A 52 12.87 -3.04 10.85
N TYR A 53 11.55 -3.04 11.03
CA TYR A 53 10.95 -3.53 12.27
C TYR A 53 9.99 -4.70 12.03
N GLU A 54 10.06 -5.69 12.90
CA GLU A 54 9.03 -6.70 12.99
C GLU A 54 7.89 -6.17 13.88
N TRP A 55 6.68 -6.16 13.30
CA TRP A 55 5.48 -5.76 14.02
C TRP A 55 4.81 -6.96 14.70
N GLU A 56 4.68 -8.07 13.98
CA GLU A 56 4.11 -9.33 14.49
C GLU A 56 4.94 -10.54 14.01
N PRO A 57 5.17 -11.55 14.87
CA PRO A 57 4.82 -11.65 16.29
C PRO A 57 5.67 -10.78 17.21
N GLY A 58 6.78 -10.22 16.72
CA GLY A 58 7.62 -9.26 17.43
C GLY A 58 6.88 -7.95 17.73
N TYR A 59 7.47 -7.11 18.56
CA TYR A 59 6.97 -5.77 18.82
C TYR A 59 8.11 -4.77 18.66
N ASN A 60 8.20 -4.16 17.49
CA ASN A 60 9.29 -3.25 17.11
C ASN A 60 10.70 -3.85 17.30
N THR A 61 10.81 -5.16 17.23
CA THR A 61 12.10 -5.84 17.16
C THR A 61 12.71 -5.68 15.78
N PRO A 62 14.03 -5.81 15.59
CA PRO A 62 14.62 -5.78 14.26
C PRO A 62 13.99 -6.83 13.32
N ALA A 63 13.76 -6.45 12.08
CA ALA A 63 13.23 -7.36 11.07
C ALA A 63 14.18 -8.55 10.87
N ARG A 64 13.62 -9.77 10.83
CA ARG A 64 14.40 -11.01 10.67
C ARG A 64 14.90 -11.25 9.25
N LEU A 65 14.22 -10.72 8.27
CA LEU A 65 14.63 -10.74 6.86
C LEU A 65 14.74 -9.31 6.35
N GLU A 66 15.83 -9.05 5.65
CA GLU A 66 16.09 -7.75 5.05
C GLU A 66 15.10 -7.47 3.91
N THR A 67 14.72 -6.21 3.76
CA THR A 67 13.90 -5.74 2.65
C THR A 67 14.34 -4.34 2.27
N ASP A 68 14.87 -4.21 1.08
CA ASP A 68 15.29 -2.95 0.48
C ASP A 68 14.14 -2.35 -0.33
N VAL A 69 13.99 -1.05 -0.23
CA VAL A 69 12.98 -0.28 -0.96
C VAL A 69 13.67 0.86 -1.71
N TYR A 70 13.43 0.94 -3.01
CA TYR A 70 14.00 1.92 -3.92
C TYR A 70 12.91 2.84 -4.44
N LEU A 71 13.06 4.13 -4.24
CA LEU A 71 12.04 5.15 -4.49
C LEU A 71 12.56 6.20 -5.46
N ARG A 72 11.80 6.49 -6.50
CA ARG A 72 12.00 7.61 -7.44
C ARG A 72 10.67 7.95 -8.10
N TYR A 73 10.59 9.07 -8.77
CA TYR A 73 9.36 9.47 -9.46
C TYR A 73 9.64 10.15 -10.78
N THR A 74 8.64 10.16 -11.63
CA THR A 74 8.64 10.90 -12.89
C THR A 74 7.62 12.04 -12.80
N GLU A 75 7.37 12.73 -13.88
CA GLU A 75 6.32 13.75 -13.93
C GLU A 75 4.91 13.19 -13.74
N SER A 76 4.71 11.90 -14.02
CA SER A 76 3.38 11.28 -14.04
C SER A 76 3.17 10.13 -13.06
N SER A 77 4.25 9.57 -12.51
CA SER A 77 4.18 8.31 -11.77
C SER A 77 5.23 8.23 -10.66
N LEU A 78 4.86 7.56 -9.57
CA LEU A 78 5.77 7.09 -8.54
C LEU A 78 6.27 5.68 -8.90
N TYR A 79 7.57 5.45 -8.81
CA TYR A 79 8.20 4.14 -8.91
C TYR A 79 8.62 3.65 -7.52
N VAL A 80 8.28 2.41 -7.20
CA VAL A 80 8.72 1.73 -5.99
C VAL A 80 9.25 0.34 -6.38
N GLY A 81 10.55 0.14 -6.25
CA GLY A 81 11.17 -1.18 -6.39
C GLY A 81 11.44 -1.77 -5.01
N VAL A 82 11.05 -3.01 -4.78
CA VAL A 82 11.25 -3.72 -3.50
C VAL A 82 12.04 -4.99 -3.74
N VAL A 83 13.16 -5.14 -3.04
CA VAL A 83 13.95 -6.37 -3.00
C VAL A 83 13.75 -7.01 -1.64
N ALA A 84 13.06 -8.12 -1.62
CA ALA A 84 12.67 -8.84 -0.42
C ALA A 84 13.56 -10.09 -0.26
N TYR A 85 14.60 -9.97 0.56
CA TYR A 85 15.57 -11.07 0.77
C TYR A 85 14.95 -12.23 1.55
N GLY A 86 15.39 -13.45 1.22
CA GLY A 86 14.94 -14.67 1.88
C GLY A 86 15.29 -15.92 1.07
N ASN A 87 15.04 -17.08 1.62
CA ASN A 87 15.22 -18.33 0.87
C ASN A 87 14.10 -18.48 -0.17
N PRO A 88 14.40 -18.52 -1.49
CA PRO A 88 13.38 -18.63 -2.53
C PRO A 88 12.50 -19.88 -2.41
N GLU A 89 12.99 -20.97 -1.83
CA GLU A 89 12.21 -22.20 -1.58
C GLU A 89 11.08 -22.00 -0.55
N ASN A 90 11.19 -20.98 0.29
CA ASN A 90 10.21 -20.68 1.33
C ASN A 90 9.18 -19.64 0.90
N ILE A 91 9.35 -19.00 -0.26
CA ILE A 91 8.44 -17.98 -0.77
C ILE A 91 7.10 -18.62 -1.10
N ARG A 92 6.05 -18.05 -0.54
CA ARG A 92 4.68 -18.52 -0.71
C ARG A 92 3.86 -17.51 -1.50
N GLY A 93 3.02 -18.02 -2.39
CA GLY A 93 2.08 -17.21 -3.14
C GLY A 93 1.50 -17.97 -4.31
N GLN A 94 0.50 -17.35 -4.93
CA GLN A 94 -0.16 -17.87 -6.11
C GLN A 94 -0.45 -16.71 -7.06
N VAL A 95 -0.53 -17.01 -8.34
CA VAL A 95 -1.10 -16.07 -9.30
C VAL A 95 -2.62 -16.04 -9.11
N ARG A 96 -3.15 -14.89 -8.74
CA ARG A 96 -4.57 -14.65 -8.50
C ARG A 96 -5.07 -13.50 -9.37
N PRO A 97 -6.35 -13.49 -9.74
CA PRO A 97 -6.97 -12.28 -10.26
C PRO A 97 -6.82 -11.13 -9.25
N ARG A 98 -6.86 -9.91 -9.75
CA ARG A 98 -6.81 -8.70 -8.94
C ARG A 98 -7.90 -8.74 -7.84
N ASP A 99 -7.58 -8.24 -6.67
CA ASP A 99 -8.44 -8.12 -5.48
C ASP A 99 -8.95 -9.46 -4.90
N GLN A 100 -8.36 -10.57 -5.32
CA GLN A 100 -8.66 -11.90 -4.76
C GLN A 100 -7.61 -12.39 -3.75
N MET A 101 -6.70 -11.52 -3.33
CA MET A 101 -5.76 -11.79 -2.23
C MET A 101 -6.39 -11.57 -0.84
N GLU A 102 -7.62 -11.09 -0.81
CA GLU A 102 -8.36 -10.82 0.42
C GLU A 102 -8.53 -12.10 1.26
N GLY A 103 -8.15 -12.01 2.52
CA GLY A 103 -8.28 -13.10 3.50
C GLY A 103 -7.19 -14.16 3.47
N ASP A 104 -6.31 -14.20 2.48
CA ASP A 104 -5.19 -15.15 2.42
C ASP A 104 -3.84 -14.45 2.59
N LEU A 105 -3.61 -13.92 3.79
CA LEU A 105 -2.36 -13.25 4.16
C LEU A 105 -1.20 -14.23 4.42
N ASN A 106 -1.35 -15.50 4.06
CA ASN A 106 -0.27 -16.51 4.15
C ASN A 106 0.70 -16.46 2.97
N GLU A 107 0.54 -15.48 2.09
CA GLU A 107 1.40 -15.26 0.94
C GLU A 107 2.45 -14.20 1.24
N ASP A 108 3.64 -14.36 0.64
CA ASP A 108 4.67 -13.33 0.66
C ASP A 108 4.20 -12.10 -0.12
N THR A 109 3.91 -11.02 0.60
CA THR A 109 3.24 -9.84 0.04
C THR A 109 3.90 -8.56 0.51
N ILE A 110 4.04 -7.61 -0.40
CA ILE A 110 4.46 -6.23 -0.13
C ILE A 110 3.22 -5.34 -0.16
N PHE A 111 3.09 -4.49 0.86
CA PHE A 111 2.05 -3.47 0.97
C PHE A 111 2.69 -2.09 0.99
N LEU A 112 2.27 -1.23 0.10
CA LEU A 112 2.60 0.19 0.08
C LEU A 112 1.42 0.95 0.66
N ARG A 113 1.67 1.79 1.66
CA ARG A 113 0.65 2.58 2.36
C ARG A 113 0.89 4.06 2.13
N PHE A 114 -0.11 4.75 1.64
CA PHE A 114 -0.06 6.18 1.32
C PHE A 114 -1.13 6.96 2.06
N ASP A 115 -0.74 8.05 2.72
CA ASP A 115 -1.63 9.08 3.24
C ASP A 115 -1.27 10.44 2.61
N PRO A 116 -1.77 10.72 1.38
CA PRO A 116 -1.42 11.95 0.68
C PRO A 116 -1.91 13.22 1.36
N PHE A 117 -2.95 13.12 2.19
CA PHE A 117 -3.54 14.26 2.90
C PHE A 117 -2.96 14.47 4.30
N GLN A 118 -2.22 13.50 4.82
CA GLN A 118 -1.64 13.48 6.18
C GLN A 118 -2.67 13.81 7.27
N ASP A 119 -3.92 13.44 7.04
CA ASP A 119 -5.03 13.73 7.96
C ASP A 119 -5.46 12.49 8.77
N ALA A 120 -4.81 11.37 8.54
CA ALA A 120 -5.07 10.08 9.18
C ALA A 120 -6.53 9.59 9.05
N ARG A 121 -7.28 10.08 8.06
CA ARG A 121 -8.67 9.71 7.80
C ARG A 121 -8.78 8.57 6.79
N SER A 122 -7.89 8.60 5.79
CA SER A 122 -7.87 7.61 4.73
C SER A 122 -6.42 7.29 4.34
N VAL A 123 -6.11 6.00 4.28
CA VAL A 123 -4.85 5.49 3.78
C VAL A 123 -5.15 4.62 2.57
N PHE A 124 -4.48 4.89 1.46
CA PHE A 124 -4.54 4.07 0.26
C PHE A 124 -3.48 2.99 0.36
N ILE A 125 -3.86 1.77 0.10
CA ILE A 125 -2.99 0.60 0.21
C ILE A 125 -2.96 -0.08 -1.15
N LEU A 126 -1.76 -0.21 -1.70
CA LEU A 126 -1.49 -0.96 -2.92
C LEU A 126 -0.59 -2.13 -2.56
N ALA A 127 -0.90 -3.32 -3.03
CA ALA A 127 -0.13 -4.49 -2.68
C ALA A 127 0.14 -5.39 -3.90
N SER A 128 1.22 -6.14 -3.80
CA SER A 128 1.51 -7.24 -4.71
C SER A 128 2.17 -8.39 -3.96
N ASN A 129 1.77 -9.61 -4.27
CA ASN A 129 2.47 -10.78 -3.76
C ASN A 129 3.73 -11.08 -4.61
N ALA A 130 4.53 -12.06 -4.18
CA ALA A 130 5.76 -12.46 -4.87
C ALA A 130 5.54 -12.97 -6.31
N TYR A 131 4.31 -13.21 -6.73
CA TYR A 131 3.92 -13.68 -8.05
C TYR A 131 3.23 -12.61 -8.90
N GLY A 132 3.18 -11.36 -8.42
CA GLY A 132 2.65 -10.22 -9.17
C GLY A 132 1.12 -10.05 -9.08
N SER A 133 0.42 -10.80 -8.24
CA SER A 133 -1.00 -10.58 -8.00
C SER A 133 -1.21 -9.28 -7.22
N GLN A 134 -2.19 -8.49 -7.64
CA GLN A 134 -2.44 -7.14 -7.13
C GLN A 134 -3.63 -7.12 -6.17
N LEU A 135 -3.54 -6.26 -5.16
CA LEU A 135 -4.63 -5.88 -4.29
C LEU A 135 -4.57 -4.38 -4.03
N ASP A 136 -5.69 -3.71 -4.12
CA ASP A 136 -5.81 -2.32 -3.68
C ASP A 136 -7.05 -2.12 -2.82
N LEU A 137 -6.90 -1.28 -1.83
CA LEU A 137 -7.96 -0.94 -0.91
C LEU A 137 -7.73 0.44 -0.29
N ARG A 138 -8.78 1.01 0.27
CA ARG A 138 -8.70 2.20 1.09
C ARG A 138 -9.02 1.86 2.54
N ALA A 139 -8.08 2.11 3.44
CA ALA A 139 -8.31 2.00 4.86
C ALA A 139 -8.81 3.31 5.45
N ARG A 140 -9.75 3.23 6.41
CA ARG A 140 -10.30 4.38 7.17
C ARG A 140 -10.14 4.14 8.65
N ASN A 141 -10.09 5.22 9.43
CA ASN A 141 -10.14 5.11 10.89
C ASN A 141 -11.57 4.80 11.32
N ALA A 142 -11.88 3.52 11.48
CA ALA A 142 -13.19 3.01 11.89
C ALA A 142 -13.05 2.02 13.04
N ILE A 143 -14.15 1.81 13.78
CA ILE A 143 -14.18 0.92 14.95
C ILE A 143 -14.20 -0.55 14.51
N SER A 144 -15.03 -0.89 13.52
CA SER A 144 -15.11 -2.25 12.98
C SER A 144 -14.18 -2.45 11.79
N ASP A 145 -13.73 -3.69 11.59
CA ASP A 145 -12.86 -4.02 10.45
C ASP A 145 -13.63 -3.93 9.12
N ASP A 146 -14.90 -4.29 9.08
CA ASP A 146 -15.75 -4.18 7.88
C ASP A 146 -15.91 -2.75 7.38
N GLU A 147 -15.93 -1.77 8.31
CA GLU A 147 -15.98 -0.35 7.96
C GLU A 147 -14.60 0.23 7.69
N ARG A 148 -13.56 -0.43 8.20
CA ARG A 148 -12.18 0.04 8.11
C ARG A 148 -11.63 -0.11 6.71
N TYR A 149 -11.91 -1.22 6.04
CA TYR A 149 -11.33 -1.56 4.75
C TYR A 149 -12.37 -1.50 3.64
N ASP A 150 -12.19 -0.55 2.73
CA ASP A 150 -13.01 -0.39 1.54
C ASP A 150 -12.28 -1.04 0.36
N ILE A 151 -12.65 -2.27 0.07
CA ILE A 151 -12.13 -3.08 -1.04
C ILE A 151 -12.72 -2.71 -2.40
N THR A 152 -13.70 -1.80 -2.42
CA THR A 152 -14.27 -1.29 -3.69
C THR A 152 -13.44 -0.16 -4.29
N PHE A 153 -12.46 0.35 -3.54
CA PHE A 153 -11.47 1.28 -4.07
C PHE A 153 -10.66 0.58 -5.16
N ASN A 154 -10.47 1.25 -6.28
CA ASN A 154 -9.74 0.70 -7.42
C ASN A 154 -8.74 1.72 -7.95
N ALA A 155 -7.45 1.44 -7.78
CA ALA A 155 -6.34 2.21 -8.30
C ALA A 155 -5.73 1.52 -9.52
N LEU A 156 -5.46 2.25 -10.58
CA LEU A 156 -4.72 1.72 -11.72
C LEU A 156 -3.22 1.84 -11.45
N TYR A 157 -2.53 0.74 -11.33
CA TYR A 157 -1.07 0.69 -11.23
C TYR A 157 -0.54 -0.58 -11.89
N GLU A 158 0.73 -0.55 -12.25
CA GLU A 158 1.43 -1.69 -12.84
C GLU A 158 2.35 -2.32 -11.79
N THR A 159 2.42 -3.65 -11.79
CA THR A 159 3.40 -4.39 -11.01
C THR A 159 4.06 -5.46 -11.85
N LYS A 160 5.32 -5.72 -11.52
CA LYS A 160 6.06 -6.87 -12.02
C LYS A 160 6.83 -7.49 -10.87
N SER A 161 6.84 -8.80 -10.80
CA SER A 161 7.64 -9.50 -9.81
C SER A 161 8.41 -10.66 -10.40
N SER A 162 9.52 -11.00 -9.76
CA SER A 162 10.31 -12.18 -10.04
C SER A 162 10.87 -12.79 -8.76
N ILE A 163 11.05 -14.10 -8.76
CA ILE A 163 11.75 -14.83 -7.71
C ILE A 163 13.15 -15.18 -8.24
N ASN A 164 14.17 -14.92 -7.43
CA ASN A 164 15.57 -15.16 -7.76
C ASN A 164 16.31 -15.85 -6.58
N ASP A 165 17.62 -16.04 -6.71
CA ASP A 165 18.42 -16.73 -5.69
C ASP A 165 18.52 -15.98 -4.35
N GLU A 166 18.24 -14.68 -4.32
CA GLU A 166 18.30 -13.83 -3.12
C GLU A 166 16.94 -13.69 -2.41
N GLY A 167 15.84 -14.08 -3.08
CA GLY A 167 14.48 -13.89 -2.59
C GLY A 167 13.50 -13.54 -3.71
N TYR A 168 12.79 -12.43 -3.59
CA TYR A 168 11.92 -11.94 -4.67
C TYR A 168 11.99 -10.42 -4.80
N VAL A 169 11.67 -9.95 -5.99
CA VAL A 169 11.56 -8.54 -6.32
C VAL A 169 10.12 -8.24 -6.69
N VAL A 170 9.63 -7.09 -6.26
CA VAL A 170 8.38 -6.50 -6.74
C VAL A 170 8.62 -5.05 -7.13
N GLU A 171 8.25 -4.70 -8.34
CA GLU A 171 8.23 -3.32 -8.80
C GLU A 171 6.80 -2.82 -8.93
N PHE A 172 6.61 -1.55 -8.60
CA PHE A 172 5.34 -0.83 -8.73
C PHE A 172 5.57 0.44 -9.54
N LEU A 173 4.75 0.65 -10.56
CA LEU A 173 4.59 1.94 -11.22
C LEU A 173 3.19 2.47 -10.95
N ILE A 174 3.11 3.56 -10.22
CA ILE A 174 1.86 4.10 -9.69
C ILE A 174 1.63 5.47 -10.32
N PRO A 175 0.74 5.58 -11.32
CA PRO A 175 0.36 6.88 -11.87
C PRO A 175 -0.23 7.77 -10.76
N PHE A 176 0.19 9.04 -10.68
CA PHE A 176 -0.30 9.94 -9.63
C PHE A 176 -1.80 10.13 -9.64
N ASN A 177 -2.45 10.02 -10.81
CA ASN A 177 -3.90 10.11 -10.92
C ASN A 177 -4.65 8.87 -10.40
N SER A 178 -3.94 7.82 -9.95
CA SER A 178 -4.56 6.61 -9.38
C SER A 178 -4.93 6.76 -7.92
N ILE A 179 -4.30 7.70 -7.22
CA ILE A 179 -4.55 8.01 -5.80
C ILE A 179 -4.93 9.48 -5.69
N PRO A 180 -6.02 9.84 -4.99
CA PRO A 180 -6.34 11.25 -4.72
C PRO A 180 -5.27 11.91 -3.86
N TYR A 181 -4.86 13.13 -4.20
CA TYR A 181 -3.91 13.91 -3.43
C TYR A 181 -4.23 15.42 -3.49
N PRO A 182 -3.70 16.25 -2.56
CA PRO A 182 -3.94 17.69 -2.55
C PRO A 182 -3.40 18.37 -3.80
N SER A 183 -4.04 19.46 -4.22
CA SER A 183 -3.51 20.33 -5.27
C SER A 183 -2.24 21.03 -4.76
N GLY A 184 -1.26 21.20 -5.63
CA GLY A 184 0.01 21.88 -5.33
C GLY A 184 1.15 21.22 -6.10
N LYS A 185 2.24 21.97 -6.26
CA LYS A 185 3.43 21.47 -6.97
C LYS A 185 4.31 20.62 -6.08
N ASP A 186 4.48 21.05 -4.83
CA ASP A 186 5.29 20.34 -3.86
C ASP A 186 4.37 19.43 -3.06
N GLN A 187 4.62 18.14 -3.13
CA GLN A 187 3.83 17.11 -2.49
C GLN A 187 4.58 16.48 -1.33
N GLU A 188 3.90 16.35 -0.22
CA GLU A 188 4.37 15.63 0.95
C GLU A 188 3.31 14.59 1.33
N TRP A 189 3.62 13.30 1.12
CA TRP A 189 2.69 12.21 1.42
C TRP A 189 3.19 11.37 2.59
N GLY A 190 2.30 11.02 3.50
CA GLY A 190 2.58 9.92 4.44
C GLY A 190 2.85 8.64 3.67
N PHE A 191 3.94 7.93 4.05
CA PHE A 191 4.35 6.70 3.36
C PHE A 191 4.91 5.67 4.32
N ASN A 192 4.52 4.42 4.09
CA ASN A 192 5.07 3.28 4.81
C ASN A 192 5.03 2.03 3.93
N VAL A 193 5.99 1.13 4.14
CA VAL A 193 6.05 -0.18 3.48
C VAL A 193 5.93 -1.27 4.53
N MET A 194 5.11 -2.28 4.24
CA MET A 194 5.00 -3.49 5.05
C MET A 194 5.30 -4.71 4.17
N ARG A 195 5.91 -5.71 4.76
CA ARG A 195 6.09 -7.02 4.16
C ARG A 195 5.48 -8.08 5.06
N VAL A 196 4.74 -9.00 4.47
CA VAL A 196 4.24 -10.22 5.12
C VAL A 196 4.94 -11.41 4.50
N PHE A 197 5.37 -12.35 5.33
CA PHE A 197 5.98 -13.60 4.89
C PHE A 197 5.79 -14.68 5.97
N THR A 198 6.09 -15.93 5.63
CA THR A 198 6.08 -17.04 6.61
C THR A 198 7.50 -17.48 6.88
N LEU A 199 7.89 -17.51 8.14
CA LEU A 199 9.18 -18.03 8.61
C LEU A 199 8.95 -19.10 9.68
N ASP A 200 9.51 -20.30 9.48
CA ASP A 200 9.37 -21.43 10.40
C ASP A 200 7.91 -21.73 10.78
N GLY A 201 7.00 -21.63 9.81
CA GLY A 201 5.56 -21.87 10.01
C GLY A 201 4.82 -20.73 10.70
N THR A 202 5.50 -19.65 11.05
CA THR A 202 4.90 -18.48 11.68
C THR A 202 4.78 -17.35 10.67
N GLN A 203 3.60 -16.75 10.58
CA GLN A 203 3.40 -15.52 9.79
C GLN A 203 4.10 -14.35 10.47
N VAL A 204 4.86 -13.60 9.69
CA VAL A 204 5.65 -12.45 10.14
C VAL A 204 5.23 -11.22 9.36
N TRP A 205 4.97 -10.16 10.10
CA TRP A 205 4.69 -8.84 9.58
C TRP A 205 5.86 -7.91 9.91
N THR A 206 6.42 -7.28 8.90
CA THR A 206 7.46 -6.26 9.05
C THR A 206 7.00 -4.93 8.51
N ILE A 207 7.54 -3.84 9.05
CA ILE A 207 7.12 -2.48 8.75
C ILE A 207 8.33 -1.54 8.78
N GLY A 208 8.32 -0.52 7.93
CA GLY A 208 9.43 0.45 7.82
C GLY A 208 9.61 1.33 9.06
N ASP A 209 8.54 1.58 9.83
CA ASP A 209 8.56 2.44 11.00
C ASP A 209 8.08 1.70 12.24
N LYS A 210 8.48 2.18 13.41
CA LYS A 210 7.99 1.65 14.69
C LYS A 210 6.48 1.85 14.80
N TYR A 211 5.83 0.85 15.36
CA TYR A 211 4.40 0.78 15.55
C TYR A 211 4.07 0.79 17.05
N ASP A 212 3.05 1.56 17.43
CA ASP A 212 2.51 1.57 18.79
C ASP A 212 1.21 0.76 18.83
N ARG A 213 1.22 -0.40 19.50
CA ARG A 213 0.05 -1.27 19.63
C ARG A 213 -1.04 -0.68 20.53
N ASP A 214 -0.67 0.21 21.43
CA ASP A 214 -1.58 0.86 22.37
C ASP A 214 -2.29 2.05 21.73
N ASN A 215 -1.82 2.50 20.56
CA ASN A 215 -2.47 3.56 19.81
C ASN A 215 -3.76 3.02 19.14
N PRO A 216 -4.94 3.54 19.50
CA PRO A 216 -6.21 3.08 18.94
C PRO A 216 -6.34 3.36 17.44
N CYS A 217 -5.61 4.33 16.92
CA CYS A 217 -5.61 4.67 15.50
C CYS A 217 -4.51 3.93 14.75
N ARG A 218 -4.81 2.75 14.23
CA ARG A 218 -3.82 1.95 13.49
C ARG A 218 -3.36 2.61 12.19
N ILE A 219 -4.27 3.25 11.46
CA ILE A 219 -3.96 3.91 10.19
C ILE A 219 -3.21 5.23 10.37
N CYS A 220 -3.34 5.87 11.54
CA CYS A 220 -2.64 7.12 11.85
C CYS A 220 -1.12 6.94 12.00
N GLN A 221 -0.65 5.71 12.08
CA GLN A 221 0.75 5.41 12.33
C GLN A 221 1.53 5.26 11.01
N ILE A 222 1.53 6.32 10.23
CA ILE A 222 2.39 6.48 9.06
C ILE A 222 3.31 7.66 9.37
N SER A 223 4.52 7.34 9.81
CA SER A 223 5.48 8.37 10.21
C SER A 223 6.43 8.77 9.09
N GLY A 224 6.64 7.91 8.10
CA GLY A 224 7.46 8.24 6.93
C GLY A 224 6.79 9.26 6.03
N LYS A 225 7.58 10.14 5.41
CA LYS A 225 7.11 11.18 4.49
C LYS A 225 7.85 11.10 3.17
N LEU A 226 7.12 10.95 2.08
CA LEU A 226 7.63 11.13 0.71
C LEU A 226 7.58 12.61 0.37
N ILE A 227 8.70 13.16 -0.06
CA ILE A 227 8.80 14.52 -0.57
C ILE A 227 9.04 14.45 -2.08
N MET A 228 8.15 15.09 -2.83
CA MET A 228 8.19 15.18 -4.28
C MET A 228 8.02 16.64 -4.67
N ASP A 229 9.10 17.24 -5.17
CA ASP A 229 9.11 18.64 -5.58
C ASP A 229 8.69 18.77 -7.05
N ASP A 230 8.03 19.88 -7.38
CA ASP A 230 7.62 20.24 -8.74
C ASP A 230 6.79 19.14 -9.44
N LEU A 231 5.84 18.57 -8.72
CA LEU A 231 4.83 17.66 -9.25
C LEU A 231 3.66 18.46 -9.83
N GLU A 232 3.41 18.36 -11.12
CA GLU A 232 2.30 19.04 -11.74
C GLU A 232 0.98 18.33 -11.45
N PHE A 233 0.11 18.98 -10.66
CA PHE A 233 -1.22 18.42 -10.39
C PHE A 233 -2.05 18.34 -11.68
N LYS A 234 -2.41 17.12 -12.09
CA LYS A 234 -3.31 16.88 -13.23
C LYS A 234 -4.67 16.41 -12.72
N SER A 235 -5.68 17.26 -12.90
CA SER A 235 -7.06 16.86 -12.61
C SER A 235 -7.48 15.69 -13.51
N LYS A 236 -8.00 14.62 -12.92
CA LYS A 236 -8.58 13.48 -13.64
C LYS A 236 -10.07 13.73 -13.86
N THR A 237 -10.53 13.69 -15.10
CA THR A 237 -11.95 13.64 -15.43
C THR A 237 -12.24 12.25 -16.00
N GLU A 238 -13.07 11.52 -15.32
CA GLU A 238 -13.51 10.17 -15.75
C GLU A 238 -14.98 10.23 -16.17
N LEU A 239 -15.26 9.84 -17.40
CA LEU A 239 -16.61 9.73 -17.94
C LEU A 239 -16.95 8.22 -18.04
N LEU A 240 -17.85 7.76 -17.21
CA LEU A 240 -18.36 6.38 -17.23
C LEU A 240 -19.77 6.37 -17.84
N PRO A 241 -19.90 6.31 -19.17
CA PRO A 241 -21.22 6.13 -19.78
C PRO A 241 -21.73 4.71 -19.48
N TYR A 242 -22.94 4.60 -18.96
CA TYR A 242 -23.58 3.31 -18.83
C TYR A 242 -24.96 3.32 -19.49
N ILE A 243 -25.34 2.18 -20.03
CA ILE A 243 -26.68 1.93 -20.57
C ILE A 243 -27.26 0.79 -19.73
N SER A 244 -28.39 1.02 -19.09
CA SER A 244 -29.14 -0.05 -18.41
C SER A 244 -30.46 -0.30 -19.14
N SER A 245 -30.80 -1.57 -19.33
CA SER A 245 -32.12 -1.98 -19.81
C SER A 245 -32.69 -3.01 -18.82
N ASN A 246 -33.93 -2.77 -18.39
CA ASN A 246 -34.65 -3.71 -17.55
C ASN A 246 -35.71 -4.42 -18.37
N LEU A 247 -35.64 -5.75 -18.41
CA LEU A 247 -36.72 -6.59 -18.91
C LEU A 247 -37.60 -7.03 -17.74
N ILE A 248 -38.78 -6.45 -17.67
CA ILE A 248 -39.77 -6.84 -16.65
C ILE A 248 -40.74 -7.84 -17.32
N GLY A 249 -40.69 -9.09 -16.89
CA GLY A 249 -41.65 -10.11 -17.28
C GLY A 249 -42.63 -10.37 -16.14
N ASP A 250 -43.92 -10.18 -16.40
CA ASP A 250 -44.96 -10.64 -15.49
C ASP A 250 -45.12 -12.14 -15.55
N ARG A 251 -45.11 -12.80 -14.41
CA ARG A 251 -45.45 -14.22 -14.29
C ARG A 251 -46.96 -14.37 -14.45
N GLY A 252 -47.42 -14.79 -15.62
CA GLY A 252 -48.83 -15.12 -15.82
C GLY A 252 -49.26 -16.29 -14.94
N VAL A 253 -50.55 -16.32 -14.61
CA VAL A 253 -51.18 -17.37 -13.79
C VAL A 253 -51.04 -18.73 -14.51
N LEU A 254 -50.51 -19.72 -13.78
CA LEU A 254 -50.41 -21.10 -14.22
C LEU A 254 -51.82 -21.64 -14.62
N SER A 255 -52.02 -21.84 -15.92
CA SER A 255 -53.08 -22.65 -16.45
C SER A 255 -52.43 -23.91 -17.04
N ASN A 256 -52.78 -25.06 -16.52
CA ASN A 256 -52.33 -26.37 -17.01
C ASN A 256 -50.84 -26.69 -16.93
N ASN A 257 -50.19 -26.45 -15.78
CA ASN A 257 -48.78 -26.81 -15.54
C ASN A 257 -47.73 -26.21 -16.52
N THR A 258 -48.08 -25.26 -17.34
CA THR A 258 -47.15 -24.51 -18.20
C THR A 258 -47.00 -23.08 -17.69
N ILE A 259 -45.75 -22.62 -17.57
CA ILE A 259 -45.42 -21.22 -17.25
C ILE A 259 -45.52 -20.42 -18.55
N ASP A 260 -46.49 -19.53 -18.63
CA ASP A 260 -46.60 -18.58 -19.73
C ASP A 260 -45.84 -17.30 -19.33
N TYR A 261 -44.78 -16.95 -20.07
CA TYR A 261 -44.07 -15.71 -19.93
C TYR A 261 -44.77 -14.66 -20.81
N GLY A 262 -45.49 -13.75 -20.20
CA GLY A 262 -46.07 -12.63 -20.91
C GLY A 262 -45.03 -11.83 -21.70
N LYS A 263 -45.47 -11.12 -22.75
CA LYS A 263 -44.59 -10.30 -23.57
C LYS A 263 -43.79 -9.31 -22.74
N ALA A 264 -42.46 -9.37 -22.91
CA ALA A 264 -41.58 -8.40 -22.32
C ALA A 264 -41.91 -6.98 -22.84
N SER A 265 -42.19 -6.04 -21.97
CA SER A 265 -42.27 -4.61 -22.30
C SER A 265 -40.92 -3.97 -21.95
N SER A 266 -40.32 -3.26 -22.92
CA SER A 266 -39.18 -2.38 -22.67
C SER A 266 -39.69 -0.99 -22.42
N GLU A 267 -39.38 -0.42 -21.27
CA GLU A 267 -39.39 1.04 -21.02
C GLU A 267 -37.99 1.63 -21.11
#